data_338b32d980350b686ba90fbd5f9bd18f
#
_entry.id   338b32d980350b686ba90fbd5f9bd18f
#
_cell.length_a   1.000
_cell.length_b   1.000
_cell.length_c   1.000
_cell.angle_alpha   90.00
_cell.angle_beta   90.00
_cell.angle_gamma   90.00
#
_symmetry.space_group_name_H-M   'P 1'
#
loop_
_entity.id
_entity.type
_entity.pdbx_description
1 polymer ?
#
loop_
_entity_poly.entity_id
_entity_poly.type
_entity_poly.pdbx_seq_one_letter_code
_entity_poly.pdbx_strand_id
1 'polypeptide(L)'
;MNDERDGYLSARGFRRLAALTVGATFLTILLGVSTKATGAGLACQARWPVCDGGFLNLFPQSVPSSFEMIHRVVAGLTGPFILATAVLAWVDDHSRGVRLAATAAIVLLPLQVFLGRQTVLEFTGPVLFLHYWTAMG
;
A
#
# COMPACT_ATOMS: atom_id res chain seq x y z
N MET A 1 16.63 -31.09 -25.79
CA MET A 1 15.45 -30.16 -25.80
C MET A 1 15.44 -29.52 -24.44
N ASN A 2 16.06 -28.31 -24.34
CA ASN A 2 16.05 -27.53 -23.10
C ASN A 2 14.71 -26.80 -23.06
N ASP A 3 13.78 -27.34 -22.27
CA ASP A 3 12.57 -26.63 -21.86
C ASP A 3 12.99 -25.63 -20.77
N GLU A 4 13.71 -24.57 -21.17
CA GLU A 4 13.84 -23.37 -20.37
C GLU A 4 12.43 -22.78 -20.36
N ARG A 5 11.70 -23.03 -19.28
CA ARG A 5 10.50 -22.25 -18.98
C ARG A 5 10.95 -20.82 -18.80
N ASP A 6 10.90 -20.07 -19.90
CA ASP A 6 11.04 -18.63 -19.85
C ASP A 6 9.93 -18.12 -18.93
N GLY A 7 10.29 -17.67 -17.72
CA GLY A 7 9.35 -17.05 -16.81
C GLY A 7 8.70 -15.84 -17.46
N TYR A 8 7.54 -15.40 -16.97
CA TYR A 8 6.83 -14.24 -17.50
C TYR A 8 7.69 -12.97 -17.46
N LEU A 9 8.62 -12.88 -16.51
CA LEU A 9 9.58 -11.80 -16.46
C LEU A 9 11.02 -12.33 -16.35
N SER A 10 11.94 -11.65 -17.05
CA SER A 10 13.36 -11.85 -16.82
C SER A 10 13.74 -11.54 -15.37
N ALA A 11 14.81 -12.13 -14.85
CA ALA A 11 15.30 -11.85 -13.48
C ALA A 11 15.58 -10.34 -13.24
N ARG A 12 15.94 -9.60 -14.27
CA ARG A 12 16.08 -8.13 -14.20
C ARG A 12 14.73 -7.43 -14.13
N GLY A 13 13.74 -7.91 -14.87
CA GLY A 13 12.36 -7.39 -14.86
C GLY A 13 11.73 -7.56 -13.48
N PHE A 14 11.80 -8.76 -12.91
CA PHE A 14 11.30 -9.04 -11.57
C PHE A 14 11.96 -8.18 -10.50
N ARG A 15 13.30 -8.04 -10.51
CA ARG A 15 14.01 -7.17 -9.56
C ARG A 15 13.59 -5.71 -9.66
N ARG A 16 13.32 -5.20 -10.87
CA ARG A 16 12.80 -3.83 -11.05
C ARG A 16 11.39 -3.69 -10.49
N LEU A 17 10.51 -4.64 -10.75
CA LEU A 17 9.17 -4.66 -10.18
C LEU A 17 9.22 -4.69 -8.65
N ALA A 18 10.00 -5.60 -8.07
CA ALA A 18 10.18 -5.70 -6.63
C ALA A 18 10.73 -4.39 -6.02
N ALA A 19 11.73 -3.77 -6.65
CA ALA A 19 12.27 -2.49 -6.20
C ALA A 19 11.23 -1.35 -6.27
N LEU A 20 10.42 -1.31 -7.33
CA LEU A 20 9.31 -0.34 -7.45
C LEU A 20 8.25 -0.59 -6.37
N THR A 21 7.91 -1.85 -6.10
CA THR A 21 6.96 -2.21 -5.04
C THR A 21 7.46 -1.75 -3.67
N VAL A 22 8.73 -2.03 -3.34
CA VAL A 22 9.35 -1.58 -2.09
C VAL A 22 9.36 -0.05 -2.00
N GLY A 23 9.77 0.63 -3.07
CA GLY A 23 9.78 2.11 -3.12
C GLY A 23 8.39 2.71 -2.96
N ALA A 24 7.37 2.14 -3.62
CA ALA A 24 5.98 2.58 -3.49
C ALA A 24 5.44 2.33 -2.08
N THR A 25 5.73 1.18 -1.48
CA THR A 25 5.35 0.86 -0.10
C THR A 25 6.01 1.84 0.89
N PHE A 26 7.31 2.09 0.74
CA PHE A 26 8.02 3.05 1.57
C PHE A 26 7.43 4.47 1.44
N LEU A 27 7.14 4.92 0.22
CA LEU A 27 6.48 6.21 -0.02
C LEU A 27 5.10 6.26 0.64
N THR A 28 4.32 5.18 0.57
CA THR A 28 3.02 5.08 1.23
C THR A 28 3.16 5.25 2.74
N ILE A 29 4.15 4.60 3.37
CA ILE A 29 4.43 4.73 4.81
C ILE A 29 4.80 6.18 5.16
N LEU A 30 5.71 6.80 4.40
CA LEU A 30 6.12 8.19 4.63
C LEU A 30 4.95 9.16 4.55
N LEU A 31 4.09 9.01 3.54
CA LEU A 31 2.89 9.83 3.38
C LEU A 31 1.91 9.61 4.53
N GLY A 32 1.71 8.37 4.99
CA GLY A 32 0.85 8.07 6.13
C GLY A 32 1.36 8.71 7.44
N VAL A 33 2.66 8.62 7.69
CA VAL A 33 3.30 9.30 8.85
C VAL A 33 3.16 10.82 8.73
N SER A 34 3.40 11.38 7.54
CA SER A 34 3.25 12.81 7.28
C SER A 34 1.81 13.29 7.51
N THR A 35 0.82 12.53 7.03
CA THR A 35 -0.60 12.79 7.25
C THR A 35 -0.92 12.86 8.74
N LYS A 36 -0.36 11.96 9.54
CA LYS A 36 -0.54 11.96 10.99
C LYS A 36 0.19 13.13 11.66
N ALA A 37 1.46 13.37 11.30
CA ALA A 37 2.29 14.42 11.90
C ALA A 37 1.72 15.83 11.64
N THR A 38 1.07 16.04 10.51
CA THR A 38 0.42 17.31 10.16
C THR A 38 -1.01 17.47 10.71
N GLY A 39 -1.51 16.48 11.47
CA GLY A 39 -2.89 16.48 11.96
C GLY A 39 -3.95 16.25 10.87
N ALA A 40 -3.53 15.84 9.68
CA ALA A 40 -4.40 15.67 8.53
C ALA A 40 -5.21 14.35 8.53
N GLY A 41 -4.98 13.45 9.49
CA GLY A 41 -5.56 12.10 9.50
C GLY A 41 -7.09 12.01 9.63
N LEU A 42 -7.77 13.13 9.87
CA LEU A 42 -9.24 13.24 9.88
C LEU A 42 -9.75 14.33 8.93
N ALA A 43 -8.89 14.85 8.07
CA ALA A 43 -9.22 15.99 7.22
C ALA A 43 -10.31 15.65 6.19
N CYS A 44 -10.46 14.39 5.78
CA CYS A 44 -11.53 13.91 4.91
C CYS A 44 -12.86 13.61 5.66
N GLN A 45 -13.04 14.13 6.89
CA GLN A 45 -14.30 14.10 7.64
C GLN A 45 -14.88 12.68 7.84
N ALA A 46 -14.04 11.72 8.20
CA ALA A 46 -14.40 10.31 8.37
C ALA A 46 -14.98 9.65 7.10
N ARG A 47 -14.79 10.23 5.92
CA ARG A 47 -15.21 9.61 4.65
C ARG A 47 -14.12 8.69 4.14
N TRP A 48 -14.52 7.53 3.64
CA TRP A 48 -13.62 6.55 3.05
C TRP A 48 -14.36 5.72 1.98
N PRO A 49 -13.77 5.45 0.82
CA PRO A 49 -12.41 5.81 0.32
C PRO A 49 -12.29 7.25 -0.19
N VAL A 50 -13.39 7.97 -0.31
CA VAL A 50 -13.49 9.36 -0.82
C VAL A 50 -13.07 10.40 0.23
N CYS A 51 -12.99 11.68 -0.16
CA CYS A 51 -12.64 12.78 0.72
C CYS A 51 -13.77 13.83 0.81
N ASP A 52 -13.43 15.10 0.94
CA ASP A 52 -14.32 16.18 1.38
C ASP A 52 -14.93 17.02 0.26
N GLY A 53 -14.65 16.77 -1.03
CA GLY A 53 -15.29 17.60 -2.05
C GLY A 53 -14.97 17.27 -3.50
N GLY A 54 -15.50 18.07 -4.40
CA GLY A 54 -15.32 17.97 -5.83
C GLY A 54 -16.03 16.79 -6.48
N PHE A 55 -15.66 16.48 -7.73
CA PHE A 55 -16.23 15.38 -8.49
C PHE A 55 -15.99 14.04 -7.79
N LEU A 56 -17.05 13.31 -7.47
CA LEU A 56 -17.04 12.06 -6.70
C LEU A 56 -16.34 12.17 -5.32
N ASN A 57 -16.25 13.37 -4.76
CA ASN A 57 -15.51 13.64 -3.52
C ASN A 57 -14.01 13.24 -3.59
N LEU A 58 -13.40 13.35 -4.75
CA LEU A 58 -11.99 13.01 -4.97
C LEU A 58 -11.05 14.22 -4.88
N PHE A 59 -11.60 15.44 -4.94
CA PHE A 59 -10.82 16.67 -4.93
C PHE A 59 -10.81 17.29 -3.53
N PRO A 60 -9.67 17.33 -2.83
CA PRO A 60 -9.57 17.87 -1.50
C PRO A 60 -9.87 19.38 -1.47
N GLN A 61 -10.54 19.84 -0.41
CA GLN A 61 -10.91 21.25 -0.21
C GLN A 61 -9.85 22.02 0.60
N SER A 62 -8.89 21.33 1.20
CA SER A 62 -7.86 21.93 2.06
C SER A 62 -6.50 21.27 1.87
N VAL A 63 -5.44 21.93 2.34
CA VAL A 63 -4.09 21.34 2.34
C VAL A 63 -4.05 20.05 3.17
N PRO A 64 -4.61 19.97 4.40
CA PRO A 64 -4.69 18.72 5.15
C PRO A 64 -5.42 17.60 4.40
N SER A 65 -6.58 17.87 3.80
CA SER A 65 -7.33 16.91 3.00
C SER A 65 -6.51 16.39 1.81
N SER A 66 -5.67 17.25 1.23
CA SER A 66 -4.77 16.87 0.13
C SER A 66 -3.72 15.85 0.57
N PHE A 67 -3.10 16.03 1.74
CA PHE A 67 -2.16 15.06 2.30
C PHE A 67 -2.81 13.69 2.52
N GLU A 68 -3.99 13.69 3.14
CA GLU A 68 -4.73 12.45 3.38
C GLU A 68 -5.13 11.77 2.06
N MET A 69 -5.62 12.52 1.09
CA MET A 69 -6.03 11.97 -0.21
C MET A 69 -4.85 11.44 -1.02
N ILE A 70 -3.72 12.15 -1.06
CA ILE A 70 -2.49 11.70 -1.73
C ILE A 70 -2.02 10.37 -1.12
N HIS A 71 -2.00 10.26 0.22
CA HIS A 71 -1.67 8.99 0.88
C HIS A 71 -2.59 7.86 0.42
N ARG A 72 -3.90 8.06 0.37
CA ARG A 72 -4.88 7.05 -0.08
C ARG A 72 -4.66 6.64 -1.54
N VAL A 73 -4.42 7.60 -2.43
CA VAL A 73 -4.16 7.33 -3.85
C VAL A 73 -2.89 6.50 -4.02
N VAL A 74 -1.80 6.91 -3.37
CA VAL A 74 -0.52 6.17 -3.44
C VAL A 74 -0.66 4.78 -2.83
N ALA A 75 -1.36 4.63 -1.70
CA ALA A 75 -1.67 3.32 -1.12
C ALA A 75 -2.48 2.43 -2.08
N GLY A 76 -3.51 2.99 -2.71
CA GLY A 76 -4.31 2.30 -3.72
C GLY A 76 -3.50 1.84 -4.93
N LEU A 77 -2.55 2.64 -5.39
CA LEU A 77 -1.65 2.28 -6.49
C LEU A 77 -0.59 1.25 -6.07
N THR A 78 -0.16 1.26 -4.81
CA THR A 78 0.81 0.30 -4.28
C THR A 78 0.25 -1.12 -4.22
N GLY A 79 -1.04 -1.29 -3.93
CA GLY A 79 -1.70 -2.60 -3.87
C GLY A 79 -1.48 -3.47 -5.13
N PRO A 80 -1.78 -3.00 -6.34
CA PRO A 80 -1.50 -3.69 -7.59
C PRO A 80 -0.02 -4.10 -7.77
N PHE A 81 0.94 -3.28 -7.35
CA PHE A 81 2.37 -3.64 -7.40
C PHE A 81 2.70 -4.79 -6.46
N ILE A 82 2.16 -4.79 -5.22
CA ILE A 82 2.31 -5.89 -4.27
C ILE A 82 1.72 -7.17 -4.87
N LEU A 83 0.50 -7.09 -5.42
CA LEU A 83 -0.17 -8.24 -6.05
C LEU A 83 0.65 -8.80 -7.21
N ALA A 84 1.08 -7.94 -8.14
CA ALA A 84 1.87 -8.37 -9.29
C ALA A 84 3.20 -9.01 -8.87
N THR A 85 3.89 -8.42 -7.89
CA THR A 85 5.14 -9.00 -7.34
C THR A 85 4.88 -10.36 -6.72
N ALA A 86 3.79 -10.52 -5.96
CA ALA A 86 3.46 -11.79 -5.32
C ALA A 86 3.10 -12.87 -6.35
N VAL A 87 2.26 -12.56 -7.32
CA VAL A 87 1.87 -13.50 -8.38
C VAL A 87 3.11 -13.97 -9.15
N LEU A 88 3.96 -13.04 -9.60
CA LEU A 88 5.16 -13.37 -10.37
C LEU A 88 6.21 -14.12 -9.54
N ALA A 89 6.31 -13.85 -8.23
CA ALA A 89 7.18 -14.63 -7.35
C ALA A 89 6.83 -16.13 -7.33
N TRP A 90 5.54 -16.46 -7.46
CA TRP A 90 5.06 -17.84 -7.49
C TRP A 90 5.08 -18.44 -8.89
N VAL A 91 4.64 -17.69 -9.88
CA VAL A 91 4.50 -18.21 -11.26
C VAL A 91 5.86 -18.44 -11.92
N ASP A 92 6.83 -17.55 -11.68
CA ASP A 92 8.20 -17.67 -12.20
C ASP A 92 9.13 -18.49 -11.25
N ASP A 93 8.54 -19.20 -10.28
CA ASP A 93 9.22 -20.14 -9.36
C ASP A 93 10.47 -19.56 -8.67
N HIS A 94 10.36 -18.34 -8.17
CA HIS A 94 11.44 -17.70 -7.43
C HIS A 94 11.78 -18.44 -6.12
N SER A 95 12.92 -18.14 -5.51
CA SER A 95 13.37 -18.78 -4.29
C SER A 95 12.30 -18.78 -3.19
N ARG A 96 12.32 -19.80 -2.33
CA ARG A 96 11.34 -19.96 -1.24
C ARG A 96 11.22 -18.71 -0.37
N GLY A 97 12.35 -18.04 -0.08
CA GLY A 97 12.35 -16.81 0.72
C GLY A 97 11.56 -15.70 0.05
N VAL A 98 11.75 -15.50 -1.27
CA VAL A 98 11.03 -14.49 -2.05
C VAL A 98 9.52 -14.80 -2.07
N ARG A 99 9.13 -16.04 -2.31
CA ARG A 99 7.72 -16.46 -2.29
C ARG A 99 7.07 -16.26 -0.94
N LEU A 100 7.75 -16.63 0.15
CA LEU A 100 7.22 -16.43 1.51
C LEU A 100 7.06 -14.94 1.86
N ALA A 101 8.06 -14.11 1.55
CA ALA A 101 7.98 -12.66 1.76
C ALA A 101 6.83 -12.03 0.95
N ALA A 102 6.69 -12.41 -0.32
CA ALA A 102 5.61 -11.95 -1.18
C ALA A 102 4.23 -12.40 -0.68
N THR A 103 4.12 -13.63 -0.16
CA THR A 103 2.88 -14.12 0.46
C THR A 103 2.54 -13.35 1.73
N ALA A 104 3.53 -13.08 2.58
CA ALA A 104 3.32 -12.26 3.78
C ALA A 104 2.80 -10.87 3.40
N ALA A 105 3.39 -10.21 2.40
CA ALA A 105 2.95 -8.91 1.94
C ALA A 105 1.50 -8.90 1.43
N ILE A 106 1.10 -9.93 0.65
CA ILE A 106 -0.28 -10.01 0.12
C ILE A 106 -1.31 -10.35 1.21
N VAL A 107 -0.92 -11.10 2.24
CA VAL A 107 -1.79 -11.40 3.39
C VAL A 107 -1.96 -10.16 4.29
N LEU A 108 -0.89 -9.38 4.47
CA LEU A 108 -0.94 -8.14 5.25
C LEU A 108 -1.69 -7.02 4.54
N LEU A 109 -1.76 -7.03 3.20
CA LEU A 109 -2.39 -5.95 2.43
C LEU A 109 -3.86 -5.71 2.81
N PRO A 110 -4.77 -6.69 2.84
CA PRO A 110 -6.16 -6.47 3.26
C PRO A 110 -6.26 -6.02 4.72
N LEU A 111 -5.39 -6.52 5.59
CA LEU A 111 -5.31 -6.05 6.98
C LEU A 111 -4.93 -4.56 7.04
N GLN A 112 -3.96 -4.13 6.24
CA GLN A 112 -3.54 -2.73 6.14
C GLN A 112 -4.67 -1.82 5.64
N VAL A 113 -5.41 -2.26 4.62
CA VAL A 113 -6.57 -1.52 4.10
C VAL A 113 -7.66 -1.41 5.18
N PHE A 114 -7.94 -2.50 5.89
CA PHE A 114 -8.92 -2.51 6.98
C PHE A 114 -8.50 -1.58 8.13
N LEU A 115 -7.27 -1.72 8.63
CA LEU A 115 -6.76 -0.88 9.71
C LEU A 115 -6.70 0.60 9.28
N GLY A 116 -6.24 0.88 8.05
CA GLY A 116 -6.23 2.23 7.50
C GLY A 116 -7.63 2.86 7.44
N ARG A 117 -8.66 2.09 7.06
CA ARG A 117 -10.04 2.55 7.14
C ARG A 117 -10.47 2.84 8.59
N GLN A 118 -10.12 1.97 9.52
CA GLN A 118 -10.47 2.16 10.94
C GLN A 118 -9.79 3.39 11.56
N THR A 119 -8.56 3.74 11.14
CA THR A 119 -7.90 4.98 11.60
C THR A 119 -8.68 6.25 11.21
N VAL A 120 -9.48 6.18 10.15
CA VAL A 120 -10.33 7.30 9.70
C VAL A 120 -11.68 7.33 10.43
N LEU A 121 -12.28 6.15 10.69
CA LEU A 121 -13.62 6.05 11.25
C LEU A 121 -13.66 6.15 12.78
N GLU A 122 -12.70 5.52 13.45
CA GLU A 122 -12.70 5.41 14.92
C GLU A 122 -11.59 6.22 15.59
N PHE A 123 -10.50 6.47 14.89
CA PHE A 123 -9.33 7.24 15.33
C PHE A 123 -8.90 6.96 16.78
N THR A 124 -8.71 5.69 17.12
CA THR A 124 -8.24 5.27 18.43
C THR A 124 -6.74 4.98 18.43
N GLY A 125 -6.06 5.22 19.58
CA GLY A 125 -4.63 4.94 19.73
C GLY A 125 -4.23 3.51 19.37
N PRO A 126 -4.92 2.46 19.85
CA PRO A 126 -4.62 1.08 19.51
C PRO A 126 -4.72 0.77 18.01
N VAL A 127 -5.76 1.25 17.32
CA VAL A 127 -5.94 1.04 15.87
C VAL A 127 -4.81 1.69 15.09
N LEU A 128 -4.45 2.93 15.46
CA LEU A 128 -3.36 3.66 14.84
C LEU A 128 -2.01 2.95 15.05
N PHE A 129 -1.76 2.48 16.28
CA PHE A 129 -0.56 1.70 16.62
C PHE A 129 -0.46 0.43 15.78
N LEU A 130 -1.54 -0.37 15.70
CA LEU A 130 -1.59 -1.59 14.91
C LEU A 130 -1.37 -1.31 13.42
N HIS A 131 -1.98 -0.26 12.88
CA HIS A 131 -1.80 0.13 11.49
C HIS A 131 -0.33 0.44 11.15
N TYR A 132 0.36 1.20 12.01
CA TYR A 132 1.78 1.50 11.81
C TYR A 132 2.68 0.27 12.04
N TRP A 133 2.42 -0.48 13.10
CA TRP A 133 3.20 -1.68 13.42
C TRP A 133 3.18 -2.69 12.27
N THR A 134 2.00 -3.00 11.75
CA THR A 134 1.84 -3.95 10.65
C THR A 134 2.28 -3.39 9.29
N ALA A 135 2.43 -2.08 9.14
CA ALA A 135 3.01 -1.48 7.94
C ALA A 135 4.54 -1.59 7.88
N MET A 136 5.21 -1.72 9.03
CA MET A 136 6.67 -1.78 9.14
C MET A 136 7.22 -3.22 9.25
N GLY A 137 6.37 -4.21 9.55
CA GLY A 137 6.74 -5.63 9.70
C GLY A 137 6.66 -6.41 8.44
#